data_742e646a25b79465f3dccfe727792653
#
_entry.id   742e646a25b79465f3dccfe727792653
#
_cell.length_a   1.000
_cell.length_b   1.000
_cell.length_c   1.000
_cell.angle_alpha   90.00
_cell.angle_beta   90.00
_cell.angle_gamma   90.00
#
_symmetry.space_group_name_H-M   'P 1'
#
loop_
_entity.id
_entity.type
_entity.pdbx_description
1 polymer ?
#
loop_
_entity_poly.entity_id
_entity_poly.type
_entity_poly.pdbx_seq_one_letter_code
_entity_poly.pdbx_strand_id
1 'polypeptide(L)'
;MKFISWNIDSLNAALTSDSARAQLSQSVLDTLASFDADVIALQETKLSAKGPTKKHLELLEMRFPAYNIAWRSSVEPARKGYAGTMFLYKKELAVTVTTPEIGAPSTMDSEGRIITLEFD
;
A
#
# COMPACT_ATOMS: atom_id res chain seq x y z
N MET A 1 -5.91 -19.08 -4.05
CA MET A 1 -5.34 -17.83 -3.50
C MET A 1 -6.28 -16.67 -3.81
N LYS A 2 -6.52 -15.80 -2.84
CA LYS A 2 -7.46 -14.68 -2.99
C LYS A 2 -6.69 -13.37 -3.01
N PHE A 3 -6.92 -12.56 -4.06
CA PHE A 3 -6.33 -11.24 -4.22
C PHE A 3 -7.41 -10.18 -4.23
N ILE A 4 -7.15 -9.06 -3.56
CA ILE A 4 -8.02 -7.90 -3.55
C ILE A 4 -7.18 -6.67 -3.94
N SER A 5 -7.77 -5.78 -4.73
CA SER A 5 -7.13 -4.53 -5.14
C SER A 5 -8.09 -3.37 -4.88
N TRP A 6 -7.57 -2.28 -4.32
CA TRP A 6 -8.36 -1.10 -4.00
C TRP A 6 -7.52 0.17 -4.09
N ASN A 7 -8.06 1.18 -4.75
CA ASN A 7 -7.46 2.50 -4.78
C ASN A 7 -7.85 3.26 -3.52
N ILE A 8 -6.93 3.33 -2.54
CA ILE A 8 -7.21 3.93 -1.24
C ILE A 8 -7.25 5.46 -1.28
N ASP A 9 -6.59 6.05 -2.25
CA ASP A 9 -6.53 7.50 -2.43
C ASP A 9 -6.15 8.24 -1.14
N SER A 10 -4.94 8.05 -0.71
CA SER A 10 -4.29 8.55 0.50
C SER A 10 -4.45 7.63 1.71
N LEU A 11 -3.41 6.85 1.94
CA LEU A 11 -3.32 5.98 3.12
C LEU A 11 -3.32 6.82 4.41
N ASN A 12 -2.58 7.94 4.43
CA ASN A 12 -2.52 8.79 5.62
C ASN A 12 -3.90 9.30 6.01
N ALA A 13 -4.65 9.85 5.05
CA ALA A 13 -5.99 10.35 5.32
C ALA A 13 -6.91 9.24 5.82
N ALA A 14 -6.86 8.06 5.18
CA ALA A 14 -7.69 6.93 5.59
C ALA A 14 -7.40 6.48 7.02
N LEU A 15 -6.14 6.50 7.44
CA LEU A 15 -5.74 6.01 8.77
C LEU A 15 -5.86 7.05 9.88
N THR A 16 -5.64 8.33 9.58
CA THR A 16 -5.43 9.35 10.60
C THR A 16 -6.48 10.47 10.61
N SER A 17 -7.22 10.67 9.52
CA SER A 17 -8.23 11.72 9.45
C SER A 17 -9.55 11.27 10.07
N ASP A 18 -10.33 12.23 10.58
CA ASP A 18 -11.67 11.99 11.09
C ASP A 18 -12.76 12.51 10.17
N SER A 19 -12.42 12.88 8.93
CA SER A 19 -13.38 13.31 7.93
C SER A 19 -14.37 12.19 7.59
N ALA A 20 -15.53 12.54 7.05
CA ALA A 20 -16.53 11.56 6.63
C ALA A 20 -15.95 10.58 5.60
N ARG A 21 -15.15 11.08 4.65
CA ARG A 21 -14.49 10.23 3.64
C ARG A 21 -13.49 9.26 4.28
N ALA A 22 -12.72 9.75 5.25
CA ALA A 22 -11.76 8.89 5.96
C ALA A 22 -12.47 7.80 6.75
N GLN A 23 -13.61 8.09 7.36
CA GLN A 23 -14.42 7.10 8.06
C GLN A 23 -14.93 6.03 7.10
N LEU A 24 -15.36 6.40 5.89
CA LEU A 24 -15.72 5.43 4.86
C LEU A 24 -14.53 4.55 4.47
N SER A 25 -13.36 5.15 4.29
CA SER A 25 -12.14 4.40 3.97
C SER A 25 -11.77 3.42 5.09
N GLN A 26 -11.92 3.82 6.34
CA GLN A 26 -11.69 2.93 7.49
C GLN A 26 -12.66 1.76 7.48
N SER A 27 -13.93 2.00 7.14
CA SER A 27 -14.91 0.92 6.99
C SER A 27 -14.52 -0.06 5.88
N VAL A 28 -13.99 0.45 4.77
CA VAL A 28 -13.49 -0.41 3.69
C VAL A 28 -12.30 -1.25 4.18
N LEU A 29 -11.35 -0.63 4.89
CA LEU A 29 -10.20 -1.36 5.45
C LEU A 29 -10.65 -2.48 6.39
N ASP A 30 -11.63 -2.21 7.24
CA ASP A 30 -12.17 -3.22 8.15
C ASP A 30 -12.83 -4.37 7.37
N THR A 31 -13.55 -4.05 6.30
CA THR A 31 -14.15 -5.04 5.42
C THR A 31 -13.09 -5.88 4.72
N LEU A 32 -12.02 -5.24 4.21
CA LEU A 32 -10.91 -5.96 3.58
C LEU A 32 -10.24 -6.92 4.56
N ALA A 33 -10.07 -6.50 5.81
CA ALA A 33 -9.51 -7.37 6.84
C ALA A 33 -10.38 -8.61 7.07
N SER A 34 -11.71 -8.46 6.98
CA SER A 34 -12.65 -9.57 7.19
C SER A 34 -12.65 -10.60 6.06
N PHE A 35 -12.18 -10.24 4.85
CA PHE A 35 -12.18 -11.15 3.71
C PHE A 35 -11.10 -12.22 3.77
N ASP A 36 -10.14 -12.10 4.66
CA ASP A 36 -9.03 -13.04 4.81
C ASP A 36 -8.30 -13.30 3.48
N ALA A 37 -8.10 -12.25 2.69
CA ALA A 37 -7.40 -12.36 1.42
C ALA A 37 -5.92 -12.69 1.64
N ASP A 38 -5.32 -13.39 0.69
CA ASP A 38 -3.88 -13.70 0.75
C ASP A 38 -3.04 -12.46 0.44
N VAL A 39 -3.50 -11.64 -0.49
CA VAL A 39 -2.82 -10.39 -0.89
C VAL A 39 -3.86 -9.29 -1.05
N ILE A 40 -3.54 -8.13 -0.50
CA ILE A 40 -4.33 -6.90 -0.67
C ILE A 40 -3.42 -5.86 -1.31
N ALA A 41 -3.81 -5.37 -2.48
CA ALA A 41 -3.07 -4.33 -3.19
C ALA A 41 -3.77 -2.99 -3.02
N LEU A 42 -3.03 -1.98 -2.55
CA LEU A 42 -3.53 -0.63 -2.38
C LEU A 42 -2.80 0.31 -3.34
N GLN A 43 -3.56 1.08 -4.12
CA GLN A 43 -3.02 2.06 -5.05
C GLN A 43 -3.27 3.48 -4.52
N GLU A 44 -2.48 4.42 -5.01
CA GLU A 44 -2.56 5.83 -4.63
C GLU A 44 -2.39 6.03 -3.11
N THR A 45 -1.35 5.42 -2.55
CA THR A 45 -1.07 5.53 -1.11
C THR A 45 -0.64 6.94 -0.72
N LYS A 46 -0.05 7.69 -1.65
CA LYS A 46 0.33 9.10 -1.49
C LYS A 46 1.21 9.36 -0.28
N LEU A 47 2.07 8.41 0.03
CA LEU A 47 3.05 8.54 1.11
C LEU A 47 4.26 9.36 0.66
N SER A 48 5.05 9.85 1.63
CA SER A 48 6.31 10.49 1.32
C SER A 48 7.31 9.48 0.76
N ALA A 49 8.43 9.95 0.22
CA ALA A 49 9.48 9.08 -0.29
C ALA A 49 10.03 8.12 0.79
N LYS A 50 9.90 8.48 2.05
CA LYS A 50 10.29 7.63 3.18
C LYS A 50 9.29 6.50 3.46
N GLY A 51 8.14 6.51 2.79
CA GLY A 51 7.11 5.49 2.95
C GLY A 51 6.25 5.68 4.19
N PRO A 52 5.66 4.60 4.70
CA PRO A 52 4.79 4.70 5.87
C PRO A 52 5.56 5.09 7.12
N THR A 53 4.95 5.97 7.93
CA THR A 53 5.51 6.36 9.22
C THR A 53 5.31 5.23 10.23
N LYS A 54 5.95 5.35 11.39
CA LYS A 54 5.74 4.42 12.48
C LYS A 54 4.25 4.35 12.88
N LYS A 55 3.57 5.49 12.89
CA LYS A 55 2.14 5.56 13.20
C LYS A 55 1.31 4.80 12.17
N HIS A 56 1.62 4.96 10.89
CA HIS A 56 0.94 4.20 9.83
C HIS A 56 1.12 2.70 10.03
N LEU A 57 2.35 2.26 10.33
CA LEU A 57 2.64 0.84 10.52
C LEU A 57 1.90 0.27 11.74
N GLU A 58 1.83 1.03 12.83
CA GLU A 58 1.08 0.62 14.02
C GLU A 58 -0.41 0.44 13.71
N LEU A 59 -1.01 1.39 13.01
CA LEU A 59 -2.43 1.34 12.66
C LEU A 59 -2.74 0.19 11.70
N LEU A 60 -1.84 -0.08 10.75
CA LEU A 60 -1.99 -1.22 9.83
C LEU A 60 -1.83 -2.55 10.57
N GLU A 61 -0.88 -2.65 11.49
CA GLU A 61 -0.68 -3.86 12.30
C GLU A 61 -1.92 -4.18 13.14
N MET A 62 -2.58 -3.16 13.67
CA MET A 62 -3.80 -3.35 14.46
C MET A 62 -4.94 -3.96 13.61
N ARG A 63 -5.04 -3.57 12.34
CA ARG A 63 -6.09 -4.06 11.44
C ARG A 63 -5.72 -5.36 10.73
N PHE A 64 -4.45 -5.52 10.42
CA PHE A 64 -3.94 -6.63 9.58
C PHE A 64 -2.76 -7.33 10.25
N PRO A 65 -2.96 -7.89 11.46
CA PRO A 65 -1.83 -8.47 12.22
C PRO A 65 -1.23 -9.71 11.55
N ALA A 66 -1.95 -10.37 10.65
CA ALA A 66 -1.49 -11.56 9.95
C ALA A 66 -0.72 -11.25 8.66
N TYR A 67 -0.45 -9.96 8.38
CA TYR A 67 0.12 -9.53 7.10
C TYR A 67 1.48 -8.87 7.26
N ASN A 68 2.33 -9.08 6.27
CA ASN A 68 3.51 -8.26 6.01
C ASN A 68 3.16 -7.14 5.05
N ILE A 69 3.97 -6.10 5.01
CA ILE A 69 3.75 -4.93 4.18
C ILE A 69 4.93 -4.74 3.24
N ALA A 70 4.65 -4.55 1.95
CA ALA A 70 5.62 -4.12 0.96
C ALA A 70 5.08 -2.85 0.31
N TRP A 71 5.96 -1.87 0.07
CA TRP A 71 5.51 -0.58 -0.44
C TRP A 71 6.54 0.04 -1.37
N ARG A 72 6.06 0.91 -2.23
CA ARG A 72 6.89 1.79 -3.05
C ARG A 72 6.18 3.13 -3.16
N SER A 73 6.86 4.21 -2.78
CA SER A 73 6.33 5.57 -2.83
C SER A 73 6.98 6.34 -3.97
N SER A 74 6.36 7.46 -4.35
CA SER A 74 6.99 8.36 -5.32
C SER A 74 8.25 8.97 -4.73
N VAL A 75 9.27 9.13 -5.58
CA VAL A 75 10.54 9.76 -5.24
C VAL A 75 10.87 10.78 -6.32
N GLU A 76 11.82 11.68 -6.06
CA GLU A 76 12.23 12.64 -7.08
C GLU A 76 12.64 11.91 -8.38
N PRO A 77 12.30 12.43 -9.55
CA PRO A 77 11.68 13.74 -9.84
C PRO A 77 10.15 13.80 -9.75
N ALA A 78 9.47 12.72 -9.32
CA ALA A 78 8.03 12.72 -9.18
C ALA A 78 7.59 13.65 -8.04
N ARG A 79 6.33 14.09 -8.10
CA ARG A 79 5.77 14.98 -7.10
C ARG A 79 5.62 14.27 -5.76
N LYS A 80 5.94 14.96 -4.66
CA LYS A 80 5.76 14.44 -3.31
C LYS A 80 4.29 14.16 -3.00
N GLY A 81 4.04 13.09 -2.26
CA GLY A 81 2.69 12.73 -1.86
C GLY A 81 1.79 12.38 -3.04
N TYR A 82 2.36 11.77 -4.08
CA TYR A 82 1.69 11.43 -5.31
C TYR A 82 1.85 9.93 -5.60
N ALA A 83 0.81 9.31 -6.15
CA ALA A 83 0.81 7.89 -6.52
C ALA A 83 1.22 6.96 -5.35
N GLY A 84 2.06 5.97 -5.63
CA GLY A 84 2.51 5.01 -4.62
C GLY A 84 1.65 3.77 -4.56
N THR A 85 2.27 2.65 -4.22
CA THR A 85 1.63 1.33 -4.16
C THR A 85 2.02 0.62 -2.87
N MET A 86 1.11 -0.14 -2.31
CA MET A 86 1.37 -0.97 -1.14
C MET A 86 0.71 -2.33 -1.32
N PHE A 87 1.42 -3.39 -0.91
CA PHE A 87 0.85 -4.71 -0.77
C PHE A 87 0.84 -5.12 0.70
N LEU A 88 -0.27 -5.71 1.10
CA LEU A 88 -0.36 -6.47 2.35
C LEU A 88 -0.46 -7.93 1.94
N TYR A 89 0.43 -8.76 2.43
CA TYR A 89 0.41 -10.18 2.10
C TYR A 89 0.60 -11.02 3.36
N LYS A 90 -0.06 -12.17 3.41
CA LYS A 90 -0.05 -13.01 4.62
C LYS A 90 1.37 -13.45 4.98
N LYS A 91 1.67 -13.43 6.27
CA LYS A 91 3.01 -13.75 6.79
C LYS A 91 3.47 -15.17 6.45
N GLU A 92 2.55 -16.12 6.29
CA GLU A 92 2.89 -17.49 5.94
C GLU A 92 3.27 -17.68 4.47
N LEU A 93 3.06 -16.68 3.62
CA LEU A 93 3.44 -16.77 2.21
C LEU A 93 4.94 -16.56 2.02
N ALA A 94 5.57 -17.41 1.22
CA ALA A 94 6.96 -17.22 0.81
C ALA A 94 6.97 -16.26 -0.39
N VAL A 95 7.38 -15.02 -0.15
CA VAL A 95 7.30 -13.94 -1.12
C VAL A 95 8.65 -13.25 -1.27
N THR A 96 9.06 -13.01 -2.52
CA THR A 96 10.16 -12.12 -2.85
C THR A 96 9.57 -10.81 -3.39
N VAL A 97 9.97 -9.69 -2.79
CA VAL A 97 9.51 -8.36 -3.20
C VAL A 97 10.56 -7.71 -4.08
N THR A 98 10.17 -7.22 -5.25
CA THR A 98 11.07 -6.46 -6.13
C THR A 98 10.40 -5.18 -6.59
N THR A 99 11.22 -4.16 -6.91
CA THR A 99 10.75 -2.87 -7.41
C THR A 99 11.43 -2.62 -8.76
N PRO A 100 10.95 -3.28 -9.82
CA PRO A 100 11.63 -3.21 -11.12
C PRO A 100 11.57 -1.82 -11.75
N GLU A 101 12.63 -1.46 -12.43
CA GLU A 101 12.69 -0.30 -13.32
C GLU A 101 12.40 -0.80 -14.73
N ILE A 102 11.32 -0.33 -15.34
CA ILE A 102 10.86 -0.88 -16.63
C ILE A 102 11.33 -0.06 -17.83
N GLY A 103 12.18 0.96 -17.60
CA GLY A 103 12.66 1.82 -18.67
C GLY A 103 11.62 2.77 -19.22
N ALA A 104 10.51 2.99 -18.50
CA ALA A 104 9.53 3.99 -18.84
C ALA A 104 10.12 5.40 -18.71
N PRO A 105 9.46 6.45 -19.22
CA PRO A 105 9.91 7.81 -18.95
C PRO A 105 10.24 7.97 -17.46
N SER A 106 11.33 8.66 -17.14
CA SER A 106 11.93 8.67 -15.80
C SER A 106 10.93 8.99 -14.68
N THR A 107 9.95 9.83 -14.96
CA THR A 107 8.91 10.17 -13.98
C THR A 107 7.98 8.99 -13.67
N MET A 108 7.76 8.09 -14.62
CA MET A 108 6.89 6.93 -14.42
C MET A 108 7.47 5.95 -13.41
N ASP A 109 8.75 5.64 -13.52
CA ASP A 109 9.42 4.74 -12.57
C ASP A 109 9.49 5.38 -11.17
N SER A 110 9.68 6.70 -11.09
CA SER A 110 9.79 7.41 -9.83
C SER A 110 8.46 7.63 -9.11
N GLU A 111 7.32 7.36 -9.76
CA GLU A 111 6.01 7.53 -9.16
C GLU A 111 5.62 6.40 -8.18
N GLY A 112 6.42 5.34 -8.10
CA GLY A 112 6.15 4.26 -7.15
C GLY A 112 4.92 3.43 -7.51
N ARG A 113 4.65 3.27 -8.82
CA ARG A 113 3.46 2.55 -9.30
C ARG A 113 3.69 1.07 -9.51
N ILE A 114 4.95 0.65 -9.63
CA ILE A 114 5.29 -0.73 -9.96
C ILE A 114 6.06 -1.37 -8.82
N ILE A 115 5.52 -2.44 -8.28
CA ILE A 115 6.13 -3.29 -7.29
C ILE A 115 5.67 -4.72 -7.56
N THR A 116 6.56 -5.68 -7.42
CA THR A 116 6.26 -7.07 -7.74
C THR A 116 6.36 -7.96 -6.51
N LEU A 117 5.42 -8.88 -6.37
CA LEU A 117 5.51 -9.98 -5.41
C LEU A 117 5.69 -11.27 -6.20
N GLU A 118 6.75 -12.00 -5.91
CA GLU A 118 6.99 -13.31 -6.50
C GLU A 118 6.74 -14.38 -5.43
N PHE A 119 5.92 -15.36 -5.75
CA PHE A 119 5.57 -16.44 -4.84
C PHE A 119 6.39 -17.69 -5.16
N ASP A 120 6.90 -18.33 -4.14
CA ASP A 120 7.61 -19.60 -4.28
C ASP A 120 6.67 -20.79 -4.50
#